data_6e84b2f2168f7fe7fa400946aa5df708
#
_entry.id   6e84b2f2168f7fe7fa400946aa5df708
#
_cell.length_a   1.000
_cell.length_b   1.000
_cell.length_c   1.000
_cell.angle_alpha   90.00
_cell.angle_beta   90.00
_cell.angle_gamma   90.00
#
_symmetry.space_group_name_H-M   'P 1'
#
loop_
_entity.id
_entity.type
_entity.pdbx_description
1 polymer ?
#
loop_
_entity_poly.entity_id
_entity_poly.type
_entity_poly.pdbx_seq_one_letter_code
_entity_poly.pdbx_strand_id
1 'polypeptide(L)'
;LNRTMDNVQGGFIWDWVDQSLRTTRENEDGTYSTFWGYGGDWIDGLSNADAFCGNGVLFADRTPTAKAVQMRYDHQQVNFYPVDEDMTETDGQIQIRVVNEYENTSLSAFDIAWALKKDDETIKTGTLELDTPCMSGSTFGEETVTIELPQVEPKAGDTYMLEVTVTNKVRPDWDSSNMTYDNVVAYEQFDLTPSGLEREPLNYSMMDAFTSVEDGETVMTISGTTGTGAVFSLELDKTTGIISNYTIDGQVVLEKGPVPSFWRAQNYNDIPVYYDPALRNDDDEMELNAPAVIAVDENGKHIRVELDVKLPVDAEQTMTYDIYSNGEIVVSSAFTPKSNFAPGTAGEYALPKVGLRMTVAPGYEDLEYFGHGPDENYVDRNTASLVGLYQSTVAEQFVSKYLKPQENGNRTGIRWTSLTNEAGTGLMVSADGTVESSALHVKAEDINPSTTSYPYNSQPIR
;
A
#
# COMPACT_ATOMS: atom_id res chain seq x y z
N LEU A 1 11.30 7.33 -21.94
CA LEU A 1 12.52 7.40 -22.77
C LEU A 1 12.21 7.75 -24.24
N ASN A 2 11.21 7.11 -24.87
CA ASN A 2 10.83 7.42 -26.27
C ASN A 2 10.38 8.87 -26.46
N ARG A 3 9.80 9.49 -25.43
CA ARG A 3 9.29 10.86 -25.47
C ARG A 3 10.35 11.93 -25.29
N THR A 4 11.52 11.56 -24.76
CA THR A 4 12.57 12.50 -24.35
C THR A 4 13.90 12.33 -25.08
N MET A 5 14.03 11.29 -25.90
CA MET A 5 15.27 10.94 -26.60
C MET A 5 15.00 10.63 -28.07
N ASP A 6 15.48 11.48 -28.95
CA ASP A 6 15.27 11.39 -30.41
C ASP A 6 15.81 10.11 -31.04
N ASN A 7 16.74 9.42 -30.38
CA ASN A 7 17.37 8.21 -30.86
C ASN A 7 16.83 6.92 -30.28
N VAL A 8 15.78 6.97 -29.45
CA VAL A 8 15.09 5.79 -28.90
C VAL A 8 13.82 5.54 -29.68
N GLN A 9 13.77 4.41 -30.38
CA GLN A 9 12.61 4.03 -31.22
C GLN A 9 11.62 3.10 -30.53
N GLY A 10 11.99 2.52 -29.41
CA GLY A 10 11.12 1.60 -28.66
C GLY A 10 11.92 0.55 -27.90
N GLY A 11 11.19 -0.46 -27.43
CA GLY A 11 11.74 -1.60 -26.69
C GLY A 11 10.82 -2.81 -26.82
N PHE A 12 11.29 -3.94 -26.32
CA PHE A 12 10.52 -5.17 -26.24
C PHE A 12 10.33 -5.57 -24.80
N ILE A 13 9.08 -5.88 -24.43
CA ILE A 13 8.74 -6.37 -23.10
C ILE A 13 9.18 -7.82 -23.00
N TRP A 14 10.01 -8.14 -22.04
CA TRP A 14 10.41 -9.48 -21.68
C TRP A 14 10.00 -9.78 -20.24
N ASP A 15 8.89 -10.51 -20.05
CA ASP A 15 8.09 -11.24 -20.99
C ASP A 15 6.62 -10.81 -20.91
N TRP A 16 5.79 -11.20 -21.89
CA TRP A 16 4.36 -10.89 -21.88
C TRP A 16 3.59 -11.75 -20.89
N VAL A 17 3.91 -13.05 -20.81
CA VAL A 17 3.26 -14.03 -19.92
C VAL A 17 4.34 -14.82 -19.20
N ASP A 18 4.14 -15.11 -17.91
CA ASP A 18 5.03 -16.01 -17.16
C ASP A 18 5.23 -17.34 -17.91
N GLN A 19 6.50 -17.75 -18.04
CA GLN A 19 6.91 -18.95 -18.79
C GLN A 19 6.77 -20.19 -17.92
N SER A 20 5.55 -20.60 -17.63
CA SER A 20 5.28 -21.79 -16.82
C SER A 20 4.10 -22.57 -17.35
N LEU A 21 4.04 -23.86 -17.01
CA LEU A 21 3.01 -24.78 -17.46
C LEU A 21 2.27 -25.36 -16.26
N ARG A 22 0.95 -25.48 -16.38
CA ARG A 22 0.13 -26.08 -15.33
C ARG A 22 0.45 -27.56 -15.18
N THR A 23 0.77 -28.00 -13.98
CA THR A 23 1.10 -29.37 -13.64
C THR A 23 0.51 -29.79 -12.30
N THR A 24 0.62 -31.07 -11.98
CA THR A 24 0.21 -31.63 -10.69
C THR A 24 1.36 -32.41 -10.09
N ARG A 25 1.47 -32.38 -8.77
CA ARG A 25 2.41 -33.18 -7.98
C ARG A 25 1.65 -33.95 -6.91
N GLU A 26 2.03 -35.22 -6.71
CA GLU A 26 1.59 -35.98 -5.56
C GLU A 26 2.31 -35.51 -4.30
N ASN A 27 1.53 -35.23 -3.26
CA ASN A 27 2.02 -34.82 -1.95
C ASN A 27 2.40 -36.09 -1.12
N GLU A 28 3.13 -35.89 -0.03
CA GLU A 28 3.53 -36.98 0.86
C GLU A 28 2.34 -37.75 1.48
N ASP A 29 1.19 -37.10 1.61
CA ASP A 29 -0.04 -37.69 2.12
C ASP A 29 -0.90 -38.38 1.05
N GLY A 30 -0.40 -38.47 -0.20
CA GLY A 30 -1.11 -39.07 -1.33
C GLY A 30 -2.15 -38.18 -2.01
N THR A 31 -2.32 -36.93 -1.56
CA THR A 31 -3.13 -35.93 -2.26
C THR A 31 -2.37 -35.33 -3.45
N TYR A 32 -3.08 -34.59 -4.31
CA TYR A 32 -2.46 -33.92 -5.46
C TYR A 32 -2.61 -32.42 -5.36
N SER A 33 -1.48 -31.71 -5.51
CA SER A 33 -1.44 -30.25 -5.64
C SER A 33 -1.26 -29.86 -7.11
N THR A 34 -2.04 -28.89 -7.58
CA THR A 34 -1.88 -28.29 -8.91
C THR A 34 -1.15 -26.96 -8.77
N PHE A 35 -0.15 -26.73 -9.61
CA PHE A 35 0.67 -25.51 -9.58
C PHE A 35 1.20 -25.18 -10.98
N TRP A 36 1.81 -24.01 -11.11
CA TRP A 36 2.49 -23.59 -12.33
C TRP A 36 3.97 -23.93 -12.22
N GLY A 37 4.40 -24.98 -12.92
CA GLY A 37 5.77 -25.48 -12.89
C GLY A 37 6.67 -24.83 -13.94
N TYR A 38 7.94 -24.72 -13.66
CA TYR A 38 8.97 -24.25 -14.57
C TYR A 38 10.32 -24.91 -14.28
N GLY A 39 11.22 -24.94 -15.29
CA GLY A 39 12.60 -25.43 -15.16
C GLY A 39 12.73 -26.79 -14.47
N GLY A 40 13.37 -26.83 -13.32
CA GLY A 40 13.65 -28.04 -12.53
C GLY A 40 12.43 -28.79 -12.01
N ASP A 41 11.22 -28.20 -12.07
CA ASP A 41 9.99 -28.92 -11.77
C ASP A 41 9.67 -30.04 -12.77
N TRP A 42 10.30 -30.01 -13.95
CA TRP A 42 10.08 -30.98 -15.01
C TRP A 42 11.15 -32.04 -15.12
N ILE A 43 12.42 -31.68 -14.91
CA ILE A 43 13.56 -32.59 -15.04
C ILE A 43 14.60 -32.25 -13.97
N ASP A 44 14.98 -33.24 -13.17
CA ASP A 44 16.04 -33.09 -12.18
C ASP A 44 17.35 -32.65 -12.83
N GLY A 45 17.96 -31.63 -12.25
CA GLY A 45 19.25 -31.09 -12.72
C GLY A 45 19.16 -30.11 -13.89
N LEU A 46 17.96 -29.79 -14.41
CA LEU A 46 17.81 -28.63 -15.27
C LEU A 46 18.01 -27.36 -14.45
N SER A 47 18.83 -26.46 -14.96
CA SER A 47 18.91 -25.10 -14.44
C SER A 47 17.53 -24.46 -14.52
N ASN A 48 17.08 -23.89 -13.44
CA ASN A 48 15.78 -23.24 -13.39
C ASN A 48 15.74 -21.93 -14.15
N ALA A 49 16.83 -21.47 -14.72
CA ALA A 49 16.94 -20.11 -15.24
C ALA A 49 16.42 -19.03 -14.26
N ASP A 50 16.26 -19.38 -13.00
CA ASP A 50 15.83 -18.57 -11.86
C ASP A 50 14.69 -17.61 -12.21
N ALA A 51 14.95 -16.29 -12.16
CA ALA A 51 14.00 -15.22 -12.42
C ALA A 51 13.45 -15.18 -13.87
N PHE A 52 14.08 -15.87 -14.82
CA PHE A 52 13.68 -15.75 -16.23
C PHE A 52 12.37 -16.44 -16.61
N CYS A 53 11.75 -17.18 -15.71
CA CYS A 53 10.47 -17.82 -15.94
C CYS A 53 9.28 -17.06 -15.35
N GLY A 54 9.52 -16.25 -14.31
CA GLY A 54 8.50 -15.48 -13.58
C GLY A 54 8.52 -13.99 -13.87
N ASN A 55 8.83 -13.58 -15.10
CA ASN A 55 9.02 -12.19 -15.49
C ASN A 55 7.88 -11.62 -16.36
N GLY A 56 6.77 -12.35 -16.50
CA GLY A 56 5.62 -11.92 -17.26
C GLY A 56 4.92 -10.68 -16.68
N VAL A 57 4.37 -9.83 -17.55
CA VAL A 57 3.41 -8.79 -17.15
C VAL A 57 2.01 -9.40 -16.92
N LEU A 58 1.76 -10.59 -17.43
CA LEU A 58 0.61 -11.42 -17.10
C LEU A 58 1.07 -12.66 -16.34
N PHE A 59 0.25 -13.12 -15.41
CA PHE A 59 0.46 -14.42 -14.78
C PHE A 59 0.40 -15.57 -15.81
N ALA A 60 0.85 -16.74 -15.43
CA ALA A 60 0.84 -17.93 -16.27
C ALA A 60 -0.56 -18.33 -16.78
N ASP A 61 -1.60 -18.02 -16.03
CA ASP A 61 -3.01 -18.21 -16.42
C ASP A 61 -3.54 -17.08 -17.32
N ARG A 62 -2.69 -16.13 -17.70
CA ARG A 62 -2.96 -14.94 -18.52
C ARG A 62 -3.83 -13.87 -17.84
N THR A 63 -4.06 -13.96 -16.53
CA THR A 63 -4.67 -12.85 -15.80
C THR A 63 -3.64 -11.71 -15.61
N PRO A 64 -4.08 -10.45 -15.66
CA PRO A 64 -3.18 -9.32 -15.44
C PRO A 64 -2.52 -9.35 -14.06
N THR A 65 -1.25 -8.97 -14.01
CA THR A 65 -0.58 -8.58 -12.77
C THR A 65 -0.77 -7.07 -12.55
N ALA A 66 -0.46 -6.57 -11.37
CA ALA A 66 -0.40 -5.13 -11.13
C ALA A 66 0.63 -4.41 -12.04
N LYS A 67 1.67 -5.12 -12.53
CA LYS A 67 2.61 -4.61 -13.55
C LYS A 67 1.91 -4.32 -14.89
N ALA A 68 0.93 -5.14 -15.28
CA ALA A 68 0.17 -4.93 -16.51
C ALA A 68 -0.69 -3.66 -16.43
N VAL A 69 -1.25 -3.36 -15.26
CA VAL A 69 -2.01 -2.13 -15.00
C VAL A 69 -1.08 -0.92 -15.13
N GLN A 70 0.08 -0.96 -14.47
CA GLN A 70 1.08 0.11 -14.58
C GLN A 70 1.55 0.30 -16.04
N MET A 71 1.87 -0.79 -16.73
CA MET A 71 2.29 -0.73 -18.13
C MET A 71 1.21 -0.11 -19.03
N ARG A 72 -0.07 -0.43 -18.82
CA ARG A 72 -1.18 0.17 -19.55
C ARG A 72 -1.21 1.69 -19.37
N TYR A 73 -1.04 2.17 -18.15
CA TYR A 73 -0.98 3.58 -17.84
C TYR A 73 0.26 4.24 -18.50
N ASP A 74 1.43 3.65 -18.38
CA ASP A 74 2.67 4.20 -18.94
C ASP A 74 2.67 4.28 -20.47
N HIS A 75 1.85 3.44 -21.13
CA HIS A 75 1.73 3.36 -22.59
C HIS A 75 0.47 4.03 -23.14
N GLN A 76 -0.29 4.74 -22.31
CA GLN A 76 -1.46 5.50 -22.82
C GLN A 76 -1.01 6.59 -23.79
N GLN A 77 -1.84 6.85 -24.79
CA GLN A 77 -1.54 7.79 -25.88
C GLN A 77 -2.14 9.20 -25.66
N VAL A 78 -2.90 9.38 -24.61
CA VAL A 78 -3.37 10.68 -24.15
C VAL A 78 -2.82 10.89 -22.74
N ASN A 79 -2.09 11.99 -22.59
CA ASN A 79 -1.43 12.28 -21.31
C ASN A 79 -1.85 13.66 -20.80
N PHE A 80 -1.92 13.78 -19.49
CA PHE A 80 -2.33 14.99 -18.81
C PHE A 80 -1.20 15.45 -17.90
N TYR A 81 -0.91 16.72 -17.90
CA TYR A 81 0.15 17.31 -17.08
C TYR A 81 -0.35 18.57 -16.40
N PRO A 82 0.06 18.86 -15.19
CA PRO A 82 -0.22 20.16 -14.58
C PRO A 82 0.46 21.26 -15.39
N VAL A 83 -0.18 22.40 -15.54
CA VAL A 83 0.46 23.61 -16.11
C VAL A 83 1.32 24.29 -15.03
N ASP A 84 0.80 24.32 -13.81
CA ASP A 84 1.51 24.70 -12.60
C ASP A 84 1.83 23.42 -11.81
N GLU A 85 3.10 23.18 -11.47
CA GLU A 85 3.54 21.98 -10.75
C GLU A 85 2.81 21.78 -9.42
N ASP A 86 2.48 22.86 -8.74
CA ASP A 86 1.76 22.85 -7.46
C ASP A 86 0.24 22.70 -7.63
N MET A 87 -0.28 22.61 -8.87
CA MET A 87 -1.72 22.58 -9.18
C MET A 87 -2.52 23.67 -8.45
N THR A 88 -1.93 24.86 -8.34
CA THR A 88 -2.52 25.96 -7.57
C THR A 88 -3.80 26.44 -8.21
N GLU A 89 -4.89 26.38 -7.47
CA GLU A 89 -6.16 26.99 -7.88
C GLU A 89 -6.03 28.52 -7.98
N THR A 90 -6.46 29.07 -9.09
CA THR A 90 -6.55 30.53 -9.28
C THR A 90 -7.96 30.91 -9.69
N ASP A 91 -8.63 31.71 -8.88
CA ASP A 91 -9.99 32.19 -9.10
C ASP A 91 -11.03 31.08 -9.35
N GLY A 92 -10.92 29.94 -8.65
CA GLY A 92 -11.81 28.79 -8.84
C GLY A 92 -11.50 27.96 -10.09
N GLN A 93 -10.31 28.09 -10.64
CA GLN A 93 -9.90 27.41 -11.87
C GLN A 93 -8.53 26.76 -11.71
N ILE A 94 -8.35 25.63 -12.41
CA ILE A 94 -7.06 25.00 -12.63
C ILE A 94 -6.82 24.81 -14.12
N GLN A 95 -5.55 24.72 -14.50
CA GLN A 95 -5.15 24.45 -15.87
C GLN A 95 -4.36 23.16 -15.97
N ILE A 96 -4.75 22.33 -16.93
CA ILE A 96 -4.02 21.11 -17.30
C ILE A 96 -3.64 21.16 -18.78
N ARG A 97 -2.48 20.66 -19.10
CA ARG A 97 -1.99 20.48 -20.47
C ARG A 97 -2.31 19.06 -20.91
N VAL A 98 -3.06 18.94 -21.99
CA VAL A 98 -3.44 17.67 -22.62
C VAL A 98 -2.50 17.43 -23.82
N VAL A 99 -1.92 16.24 -23.90
CA VAL A 99 -1.01 15.84 -24.98
C VAL A 99 -1.57 14.63 -25.69
N ASN A 100 -1.75 14.76 -27.01
CA ASN A 100 -2.18 13.69 -27.89
C ASN A 100 -0.99 13.06 -28.60
N GLU A 101 -0.64 11.84 -28.25
CA GLU A 101 0.47 11.08 -28.83
C GLU A 101 0.02 10.08 -29.91
N TYR A 102 -1.28 10.04 -30.22
CA TYR A 102 -1.75 9.22 -31.34
C TYR A 102 -1.19 9.74 -32.67
N GLU A 103 -0.74 8.81 -33.51
CA GLU A 103 -0.21 9.13 -34.85
C GLU A 103 -1.29 9.53 -35.84
N ASN A 104 -2.53 9.02 -35.69
CA ASN A 104 -3.57 9.13 -36.71
C ASN A 104 -4.95 9.45 -36.12
N THR A 105 -5.07 9.79 -34.85
CA THR A 105 -6.36 9.97 -34.19
C THR A 105 -6.40 11.30 -33.43
N SER A 106 -7.34 12.17 -33.78
CA SER A 106 -7.64 13.39 -33.03
C SER A 106 -8.40 13.06 -31.76
N LEU A 107 -8.29 13.92 -30.73
CA LEU A 107 -9.03 13.74 -29.47
C LEU A 107 -10.53 13.86 -29.63
N SER A 108 -11.04 14.42 -30.75
CA SER A 108 -12.48 14.42 -31.08
C SER A 108 -13.10 13.02 -31.22
N ALA A 109 -12.26 11.97 -31.35
CA ALA A 109 -12.72 10.57 -31.38
C ALA A 109 -13.09 10.00 -30.00
N PHE A 110 -12.80 10.72 -28.92
CA PHE A 110 -12.97 10.26 -27.54
C PHE A 110 -13.97 11.11 -26.78
N ASP A 111 -14.60 10.51 -25.78
CA ASP A 111 -15.29 11.21 -24.71
C ASP A 111 -14.28 11.45 -23.58
N ILE A 112 -14.14 12.69 -23.15
CA ILE A 112 -13.23 13.06 -22.08
C ILE A 112 -14.06 13.66 -20.96
N ALA A 113 -14.05 12.99 -19.82
CA ALA A 113 -14.77 13.40 -18.62
C ALA A 113 -13.81 13.68 -17.47
N TRP A 114 -14.23 14.55 -16.57
CA TRP A 114 -13.50 14.78 -15.33
C TRP A 114 -14.45 14.75 -14.13
N ALA A 115 -13.91 14.39 -12.97
CA ALA A 115 -14.63 14.40 -11.71
C ALA A 115 -13.70 14.97 -10.61
N LEU A 116 -14.19 15.94 -9.87
CA LEU A 116 -13.58 16.36 -8.61
C LEU A 116 -14.20 15.58 -7.47
N LYS A 117 -13.37 14.88 -6.70
CA LYS A 117 -13.76 14.10 -5.54
C LYS A 117 -13.23 14.74 -4.26
N LYS A 118 -14.00 14.62 -3.19
CA LYS A 118 -13.59 14.87 -1.82
C LYS A 118 -13.76 13.57 -1.03
N ASP A 119 -12.69 13.04 -0.45
CA ASP A 119 -12.72 11.79 0.33
C ASP A 119 -13.44 10.64 -0.40
N ASP A 120 -13.22 10.51 -1.72
CA ASP A 120 -13.89 9.62 -2.68
C ASP A 120 -15.36 9.99 -3.04
N GLU A 121 -15.97 10.97 -2.40
CA GLU A 121 -17.29 11.50 -2.81
C GLU A 121 -17.15 12.45 -3.99
N THR A 122 -17.83 12.16 -5.10
CA THR A 122 -17.84 13.07 -6.27
C THR A 122 -18.63 14.34 -5.96
N ILE A 123 -17.96 15.49 -5.95
CA ILE A 123 -18.58 16.80 -5.67
C ILE A 123 -18.87 17.62 -6.91
N LYS A 124 -18.15 17.38 -8.02
CA LYS A 124 -18.42 18.01 -9.31
C LYS A 124 -17.90 17.16 -10.45
N THR A 125 -18.62 17.17 -11.57
CA THR A 125 -18.20 16.53 -12.83
C THR A 125 -18.32 17.48 -14.00
N GLY A 126 -17.63 17.16 -15.08
CA GLY A 126 -17.75 17.85 -16.36
C GLY A 126 -17.15 17.04 -17.50
N THR A 127 -17.24 17.62 -18.69
CA THR A 127 -16.67 17.06 -19.92
C THR A 127 -15.74 18.06 -20.58
N LEU A 128 -14.77 17.55 -21.32
CA LEU A 128 -13.85 18.34 -22.15
C LEU A 128 -14.09 17.96 -23.61
N GLU A 129 -14.53 18.94 -24.40
CA GLU A 129 -14.68 18.77 -25.85
C GLU A 129 -13.39 19.24 -26.53
N LEU A 130 -12.52 18.30 -26.88
CA LEU A 130 -11.20 18.56 -27.45
C LEU A 130 -11.13 18.06 -28.89
N ASP A 131 -10.52 18.87 -29.75
CA ASP A 131 -10.15 18.48 -31.12
C ASP A 131 -8.62 18.56 -31.34
N THR A 132 -7.88 18.31 -30.28
CA THR A 132 -6.42 18.30 -30.31
C THR A 132 -5.94 17.32 -31.38
N PRO A 133 -5.21 17.80 -32.40
CA PRO A 133 -4.82 16.97 -33.54
C PRO A 133 -3.89 15.84 -33.10
N CYS A 134 -3.81 14.79 -33.93
CA CYS A 134 -2.79 13.78 -33.79
C CYS A 134 -1.38 14.36 -34.01
N MET A 135 -0.37 13.60 -33.65
CA MET A 135 1.02 14.04 -33.86
C MET A 135 1.33 14.34 -35.35
N SER A 136 2.19 15.31 -35.59
CA SER A 136 2.71 15.66 -36.92
C SER A 136 4.22 15.58 -36.95
N GLY A 137 4.76 14.58 -37.65
CA GLY A 137 6.16 14.26 -37.59
C GLY A 137 6.56 13.80 -36.19
N SER A 138 7.47 14.50 -35.53
CA SER A 138 7.87 14.25 -34.13
C SER A 138 7.18 15.17 -33.12
N THR A 139 6.21 15.97 -33.54
CA THR A 139 5.52 16.94 -32.68
C THR A 139 4.16 16.40 -32.28
N PHE A 140 3.91 16.27 -30.99
CA PHE A 140 2.61 15.89 -30.44
C PHE A 140 1.59 17.02 -30.58
N GLY A 141 0.32 16.67 -30.71
CA GLY A 141 -0.75 17.63 -30.55
C GLY A 141 -0.90 18.02 -29.07
N GLU A 142 -0.97 19.29 -28.78
CA GLU A 142 -1.11 19.78 -27.40
C GLU A 142 -2.18 20.85 -27.28
N GLU A 143 -2.84 20.88 -26.15
CA GLU A 143 -3.83 21.90 -25.79
C GLU A 143 -3.84 22.12 -24.28
N THR A 144 -3.98 23.37 -23.86
CA THR A 144 -4.21 23.70 -22.44
C THR A 144 -5.68 23.92 -22.22
N VAL A 145 -6.23 23.21 -21.25
CA VAL A 145 -7.63 23.33 -20.83
C VAL A 145 -7.75 23.91 -19.46
N THR A 146 -8.83 24.67 -19.24
CA THR A 146 -9.18 25.24 -17.94
C THR A 146 -10.38 24.49 -17.38
N ILE A 147 -10.28 24.02 -16.15
CA ILE A 147 -11.35 23.35 -15.41
C ILE A 147 -11.83 24.28 -14.31
N GLU A 148 -13.14 24.56 -14.31
CA GLU A 148 -13.78 25.35 -13.26
C GLU A 148 -14.13 24.46 -12.06
N LEU A 149 -13.51 24.74 -10.93
CA LEU A 149 -13.75 24.04 -9.66
C LEU A 149 -14.87 24.71 -8.85
N PRO A 150 -15.57 23.97 -7.98
CA PRO A 150 -16.49 24.57 -7.02
C PRO A 150 -15.69 25.27 -5.91
N GLN A 151 -16.29 26.26 -5.29
CA GLN A 151 -15.78 26.81 -4.04
C GLN A 151 -15.90 25.76 -2.95
N VAL A 152 -14.78 25.43 -2.29
CA VAL A 152 -14.71 24.49 -1.18
C VAL A 152 -14.09 25.15 0.03
N GLU A 153 -14.40 24.68 1.23
CA GLU A 153 -13.77 25.06 2.48
C GLU A 153 -13.00 23.86 3.02
N PRO A 154 -11.73 23.67 2.63
CA PRO A 154 -10.95 22.52 3.02
C PRO A 154 -10.68 22.49 4.54
N LYS A 155 -10.72 21.30 5.12
CA LYS A 155 -10.37 21.04 6.50
C LYS A 155 -9.16 20.10 6.56
N ALA A 156 -8.45 20.16 7.67
CA ALA A 156 -7.36 19.21 7.91
C ALA A 156 -7.87 17.77 7.86
N GLY A 157 -7.23 16.95 7.02
CA GLY A 157 -7.62 15.57 6.78
C GLY A 157 -8.52 15.34 5.57
N ASP A 158 -9.14 16.41 4.98
CA ASP A 158 -9.83 16.30 3.70
C ASP A 158 -8.83 15.95 2.60
N THR A 159 -9.25 15.13 1.64
CA THR A 159 -8.49 14.78 0.43
C THR A 159 -9.29 15.20 -0.80
N TYR A 160 -8.68 15.95 -1.71
CA TYR A 160 -9.31 16.39 -2.96
C TYR A 160 -8.56 15.83 -4.15
N MET A 161 -9.25 15.03 -4.98
CA MET A 161 -8.69 14.41 -6.18
C MET A 161 -9.46 14.84 -7.41
N LEU A 162 -8.74 15.33 -8.43
CA LEU A 162 -9.31 15.55 -9.76
C LEU A 162 -8.94 14.37 -10.65
N GLU A 163 -9.95 13.63 -11.09
CA GLU A 163 -9.79 12.53 -12.04
C GLU A 163 -10.18 12.99 -13.43
N VAL A 164 -9.39 12.58 -14.44
CA VAL A 164 -9.72 12.77 -15.86
C VAL A 164 -9.70 11.41 -16.52
N THR A 165 -10.75 11.11 -17.29
CA THR A 165 -10.90 9.80 -17.95
C THR A 165 -11.20 10.01 -19.43
N VAL A 166 -10.53 9.26 -20.29
CA VAL A 166 -10.70 9.24 -21.74
C VAL A 166 -11.28 7.91 -22.17
N THR A 167 -12.42 7.93 -22.84
CA THR A 167 -13.09 6.72 -23.35
C THR A 167 -13.31 6.80 -24.84
N ASN A 168 -13.25 5.67 -25.54
CA ASN A 168 -13.64 5.62 -26.95
C ASN A 168 -15.14 5.93 -27.10
N LYS A 169 -15.51 6.83 -28.00
CA LYS A 169 -16.92 7.07 -28.37
C LYS A 169 -17.58 5.83 -28.97
N VAL A 170 -16.80 5.03 -29.65
CA VAL A 170 -17.27 3.79 -30.26
C VAL A 170 -16.32 2.65 -29.82
N ARG A 171 -16.92 1.61 -29.26
CA ARG A 171 -16.16 0.41 -28.89
C ARG A 171 -15.57 -0.22 -30.16
N PRO A 172 -14.26 -0.49 -30.22
CA PRO A 172 -13.66 -1.10 -31.40
C PRO A 172 -14.22 -2.52 -31.69
N ASP A 173 -14.47 -2.84 -32.94
CA ASP A 173 -15.03 -4.13 -33.37
C ASP A 173 -14.16 -5.33 -32.98
N TRP A 174 -12.85 -5.12 -32.82
CA TRP A 174 -11.90 -6.16 -32.38
C TRP A 174 -11.98 -6.46 -30.88
N ASP A 175 -12.58 -5.57 -30.11
CA ASP A 175 -12.78 -5.79 -28.70
C ASP A 175 -13.96 -6.72 -28.46
N SER A 176 -13.72 -8.00 -28.65
CA SER A 176 -14.69 -9.06 -28.34
C SER A 176 -14.65 -9.48 -26.87
N SER A 177 -13.83 -8.80 -26.07
CA SER A 177 -13.66 -9.17 -24.68
C SER A 177 -14.88 -8.76 -23.87
N ASN A 178 -15.43 -9.71 -23.12
CA ASN A 178 -16.28 -9.39 -21.95
C ASN A 178 -15.41 -8.84 -20.79
N MET A 179 -14.22 -8.36 -21.08
CA MET A 179 -13.33 -7.80 -20.09
C MET A 179 -13.85 -6.43 -19.69
N THR A 180 -14.01 -6.23 -18.42
CA THR A 180 -14.55 -5.07 -17.71
C THR A 180 -13.66 -3.81 -17.73
N TYR A 181 -12.84 -3.64 -18.74
CA TYR A 181 -12.24 -2.35 -18.96
C TYR A 181 -13.23 -1.51 -19.76
N ASP A 182 -13.88 -0.59 -19.08
CA ASP A 182 -14.98 0.26 -19.54
C ASP A 182 -14.61 1.18 -20.72
N ASN A 183 -13.97 0.61 -21.76
CA ASN A 183 -13.58 1.37 -22.95
C ASN A 183 -12.62 2.57 -22.66
N VAL A 184 -12.07 2.63 -21.44
CA VAL A 184 -11.12 3.64 -20.99
C VAL A 184 -9.79 3.42 -21.72
N VAL A 185 -9.28 4.45 -22.39
CA VAL A 185 -8.00 4.40 -23.11
C VAL A 185 -6.89 5.19 -22.41
N ALA A 186 -7.26 6.16 -21.57
CA ALA A 186 -6.32 6.91 -20.75
C ALA A 186 -7.05 7.49 -19.53
N TYR A 187 -6.31 7.74 -18.48
CA TYR A 187 -6.78 8.41 -17.27
C TYR A 187 -5.64 9.12 -16.55
N GLU A 188 -5.99 10.05 -15.69
CA GLU A 188 -5.05 10.74 -14.82
C GLU A 188 -5.77 11.15 -13.53
N GLN A 189 -5.03 11.24 -12.44
CA GLN A 189 -5.53 11.76 -11.18
C GLN A 189 -4.54 12.79 -10.62
N PHE A 190 -5.05 13.96 -10.27
CA PHE A 190 -4.26 15.03 -9.66
C PHE A 190 -4.69 15.20 -8.20
N ASP A 191 -3.73 15.29 -7.31
CA ASP A 191 -3.96 15.64 -5.92
C ASP A 191 -4.09 17.17 -5.81
N LEU A 192 -5.28 17.63 -5.48
CA LEU A 192 -5.60 19.03 -5.24
C LEU A 192 -5.78 19.33 -3.75
N THR A 193 -5.35 18.42 -2.88
CA THR A 193 -5.46 18.59 -1.43
C THR A 193 -4.60 19.77 -0.99
N PRO A 194 -5.18 20.82 -0.38
CA PRO A 194 -4.41 21.96 0.05
C PRO A 194 -3.35 21.57 1.09
N SER A 195 -2.12 22.03 0.89
CA SER A 195 -1.05 21.83 1.83
C SER A 195 -1.16 22.78 3.04
N GLY A 196 -0.56 22.39 4.16
CA GLY A 196 -0.43 23.24 5.34
C GLY A 196 -1.69 23.32 6.24
N LEU A 197 -2.67 22.46 6.00
CA LEU A 197 -3.80 22.29 6.92
C LEU A 197 -3.38 21.31 8.03
N GLU A 198 -3.00 21.84 9.17
CA GLU A 198 -2.64 21.02 10.33
C GLU A 198 -3.91 20.50 11.02
N ARG A 199 -3.89 19.23 11.41
CA ARG A 199 -4.93 18.67 12.27
C ARG A 199 -4.81 19.31 13.65
N GLU A 200 -5.94 19.78 14.18
CA GLU A 200 -5.97 20.21 15.58
C GLU A 200 -5.62 19.01 16.48
N PRO A 201 -4.74 19.21 17.46
CA PRO A 201 -4.43 18.17 18.43
C PRO A 201 -5.71 17.67 19.10
N LEU A 202 -5.78 16.37 19.37
CA LEU A 202 -6.93 15.75 20.01
C LEU A 202 -7.22 16.45 21.36
N ASN A 203 -8.38 17.10 21.45
CA ASN A 203 -8.80 17.76 22.68
C ASN A 203 -9.49 16.76 23.61
N TYR A 204 -8.68 16.07 24.42
CA TYR A 204 -9.17 15.09 25.39
C TYR A 204 -9.72 15.70 26.70
N SER A 205 -9.69 17.02 26.84
CA SER A 205 -10.17 17.69 28.06
C SER A 205 -11.65 17.41 28.38
N MET A 206 -12.46 17.16 27.35
CA MET A 206 -13.89 16.89 27.47
C MET A 206 -14.22 15.39 27.60
N MET A 207 -13.24 14.51 27.47
CA MET A 207 -13.45 13.07 27.66
C MET A 207 -13.68 12.74 29.13
N ASP A 208 -14.36 11.65 29.42
CA ASP A 208 -14.37 11.04 30.74
C ASP A 208 -12.99 10.46 31.07
N ALA A 209 -12.67 10.28 32.34
CA ALA A 209 -11.45 9.60 32.74
C ALA A 209 -11.50 8.09 32.39
N PHE A 210 -10.33 7.46 32.35
CA PHE A 210 -10.26 5.99 32.31
C PHE A 210 -11.12 5.38 33.42
N THR A 211 -11.80 4.28 33.13
CA THR A 211 -12.60 3.55 34.13
C THR A 211 -11.73 2.80 35.11
N SER A 212 -10.56 2.34 34.66
CA SER A 212 -9.53 1.70 35.48
C SER A 212 -8.14 1.89 34.88
N VAL A 213 -7.14 2.09 35.72
CA VAL A 213 -5.72 2.01 35.40
C VAL A 213 -5.05 1.18 36.49
N GLU A 214 -4.69 -0.06 36.15
CA GLU A 214 -4.04 -0.99 37.09
C GLU A 214 -2.56 -1.09 36.71
N ASP A 215 -1.70 -0.51 37.52
CA ASP A 215 -0.26 -0.49 37.33
C ASP A 215 0.41 -1.69 38.04
N GLY A 216 0.35 -2.88 37.38
CA GLY A 216 1.04 -4.08 37.86
C GLY A 216 2.57 -3.99 37.73
N GLU A 217 3.27 -4.98 38.25
CA GLU A 217 4.74 -5.00 38.26
C GLU A 217 5.31 -5.04 36.82
N THR A 218 4.78 -5.88 35.96
CA THR A 218 5.25 -6.06 34.55
C THR A 218 4.21 -5.64 33.53
N VAL A 219 2.92 -5.64 33.86
CA VAL A 219 1.82 -5.30 32.95
C VAL A 219 0.99 -4.17 33.53
N MET A 220 0.69 -3.19 32.69
CA MET A 220 -0.29 -2.15 32.99
C MET A 220 -1.58 -2.47 32.23
N THR A 221 -2.71 -2.52 32.93
CA THR A 221 -4.04 -2.69 32.33
C THR A 221 -4.80 -1.37 32.38
N ILE A 222 -5.29 -0.93 31.23
CA ILE A 222 -5.97 0.35 31.04
C ILE A 222 -7.36 0.06 30.47
N SER A 223 -8.42 0.58 31.08
CA SER A 223 -9.78 0.41 30.58
C SER A 223 -10.54 1.74 30.52
N GLY A 224 -11.45 1.84 29.59
CA GLY A 224 -12.26 3.03 29.38
C GLY A 224 -13.47 2.74 28.48
N THR A 225 -14.06 3.82 27.99
CA THR A 225 -15.24 3.73 27.10
C THR A 225 -14.93 4.50 25.82
N THR A 226 -15.12 3.86 24.69
CA THR A 226 -14.91 4.48 23.37
C THR A 226 -15.90 5.61 23.10
N GLY A 227 -15.63 6.44 22.10
CA GLY A 227 -16.56 7.49 21.66
C GLY A 227 -17.93 6.95 21.19
N THR A 228 -18.01 5.68 20.85
CA THR A 228 -19.26 4.98 20.47
C THR A 228 -19.98 4.32 21.65
N GLY A 229 -19.37 4.35 22.85
CA GLY A 229 -19.92 3.77 24.08
C GLY A 229 -19.52 2.30 24.33
N ALA A 230 -18.68 1.71 23.49
CA ALA A 230 -18.13 0.38 23.74
C ALA A 230 -17.05 0.40 24.84
N VAL A 231 -16.92 -0.66 25.61
CA VAL A 231 -15.89 -0.78 26.65
C VAL A 231 -14.61 -1.32 26.03
N PHE A 232 -13.51 -0.61 26.20
CA PHE A 232 -12.20 -1.13 25.83
C PHE A 232 -11.36 -1.54 27.03
N SER A 233 -10.44 -2.47 26.82
CA SER A 233 -9.37 -2.80 27.75
C SER A 233 -8.08 -3.07 26.98
N LEU A 234 -6.97 -2.52 27.46
CA LEU A 234 -5.65 -2.61 26.88
C LEU A 234 -4.66 -3.13 27.93
N GLU A 235 -3.82 -4.08 27.55
CA GLU A 235 -2.69 -4.55 28.34
C GLU A 235 -1.37 -4.13 27.71
N LEU A 236 -0.56 -3.39 28.45
CA LEU A 236 0.78 -2.96 28.06
C LEU A 236 1.82 -3.72 28.88
N ASP A 237 2.67 -4.48 28.22
CA ASP A 237 3.86 -5.08 28.84
C ASP A 237 4.93 -3.99 29.03
N LYS A 238 5.23 -3.64 30.26
CA LYS A 238 6.19 -2.58 30.62
C LYS A 238 7.65 -2.97 30.37
N THR A 239 7.92 -4.25 30.20
CA THR A 239 9.30 -4.77 29.98
C THR A 239 9.67 -4.75 28.50
N THR A 240 8.70 -4.96 27.64
CA THR A 240 8.90 -4.98 26.18
C THR A 240 8.33 -3.72 25.49
N GLY A 241 7.39 -3.01 26.13
CA GLY A 241 6.67 -1.93 25.51
C GLY A 241 5.55 -2.36 24.54
N ILE A 242 5.29 -3.67 24.43
CA ILE A 242 4.28 -4.20 23.51
C ILE A 242 2.89 -4.09 24.14
N ILE A 243 1.91 -3.65 23.34
CA ILE A 243 0.51 -3.85 23.66
C ILE A 243 0.21 -5.32 23.40
N SER A 244 0.02 -6.10 24.47
CA SER A 244 -0.12 -7.55 24.41
C SER A 244 -1.56 -7.99 24.25
N ASN A 245 -2.52 -7.08 24.43
CA ASN A 245 -3.95 -7.35 24.28
C ASN A 245 -4.71 -6.03 24.16
N TYR A 246 -5.63 -5.93 23.21
CA TYR A 246 -6.61 -4.85 23.13
C TYR A 246 -7.98 -5.43 22.82
N THR A 247 -8.94 -5.18 23.69
CA THR A 247 -10.30 -5.71 23.58
C THR A 247 -11.32 -4.60 23.44
N ILE A 248 -12.39 -4.87 22.70
CA ILE A 248 -13.62 -4.06 22.63
C ILE A 248 -14.80 -4.94 23.03
N ASP A 249 -15.56 -4.52 24.05
CA ASP A 249 -16.65 -5.28 24.65
C ASP A 249 -16.26 -6.73 25.00
N GLY A 250 -15.02 -6.91 25.46
CA GLY A 250 -14.45 -8.18 25.84
C GLY A 250 -14.01 -9.09 24.67
N GLN A 251 -14.13 -8.63 23.43
CA GLN A 251 -13.60 -9.34 22.26
C GLN A 251 -12.21 -8.82 21.93
N VAL A 252 -11.24 -9.71 21.76
CA VAL A 252 -9.86 -9.34 21.36
C VAL A 252 -9.89 -8.81 19.92
N VAL A 253 -9.36 -7.62 19.74
CA VAL A 253 -9.17 -6.99 18.42
C VAL A 253 -7.71 -7.03 18.01
N LEU A 254 -6.80 -6.68 18.93
CA LEU A 254 -5.36 -6.74 18.71
C LEU A 254 -4.75 -7.74 19.70
N GLU A 255 -4.03 -8.72 19.17
CA GLU A 255 -3.32 -9.71 19.98
C GLU A 255 -1.92 -9.26 20.36
N LYS A 256 -1.25 -8.47 19.49
CA LYS A 256 0.13 -8.06 19.71
C LYS A 256 0.53 -6.87 18.83
N GLY A 257 1.31 -5.95 19.37
CA GLY A 257 1.97 -4.88 18.63
C GLY A 257 1.65 -3.49 19.17
N PRO A 258 2.14 -2.41 18.52
CA PRO A 258 3.03 -2.46 17.36
C PRO A 258 4.47 -2.85 17.72
N VAL A 259 5.14 -3.55 16.82
CA VAL A 259 6.57 -3.89 16.92
C VAL A 259 7.32 -3.42 15.67
N PRO A 260 8.61 -3.04 15.78
CA PRO A 260 9.43 -2.69 14.62
C PRO A 260 9.52 -3.83 13.61
N SER A 261 9.42 -3.47 12.33
CA SER A 261 9.47 -4.42 11.22
C SER A 261 10.39 -3.90 10.12
N PHE A 262 11.49 -4.62 9.88
CA PHE A 262 12.51 -4.28 8.89
C PHE A 262 12.63 -5.32 7.77
N TRP A 263 11.90 -6.43 7.88
CA TRP A 263 11.92 -7.53 6.93
C TRP A 263 10.74 -7.47 5.97
N ARG A 264 11.00 -7.75 4.69
CA ARG A 264 9.98 -8.14 3.70
C ARG A 264 10.40 -9.43 3.02
N ALA A 265 9.45 -10.16 2.45
CA ALA A 265 9.77 -11.34 1.65
C ALA A 265 10.55 -10.91 0.39
N GLN A 266 11.62 -11.65 0.09
CA GLN A 266 12.48 -11.36 -1.05
C GLN A 266 11.77 -11.63 -2.37
N ASN A 267 11.95 -10.75 -3.34
CA ASN A 267 11.61 -10.99 -4.73
C ASN A 267 12.84 -11.46 -5.53
N TYR A 268 12.67 -11.71 -6.83
CA TYR A 268 13.78 -12.17 -7.68
C TYR A 268 14.90 -11.13 -7.89
N ASN A 269 14.61 -9.85 -7.74
CA ASN A 269 15.59 -8.79 -7.89
C ASN A 269 16.39 -8.54 -6.61
N ASP A 270 15.94 -9.07 -5.50
CA ASP A 270 16.64 -8.95 -4.23
C ASP A 270 17.84 -9.90 -4.21
N ILE A 271 19.02 -9.36 -4.06
CA ILE A 271 20.25 -10.15 -3.95
C ILE A 271 20.39 -10.56 -2.48
N PRO A 272 20.49 -11.87 -2.16
CA PRO A 272 20.51 -12.34 -0.77
C PRO A 272 21.59 -11.70 0.11
N VAL A 273 22.67 -11.25 -0.47
CA VAL A 273 23.78 -10.59 0.26
C VAL A 273 23.39 -9.22 0.83
N TYR A 274 22.28 -8.62 0.40
CA TYR A 274 21.81 -7.32 0.89
C TYR A 274 20.80 -7.42 2.04
N TYR A 275 20.44 -8.63 2.44
CA TYR A 275 19.51 -8.87 3.53
C TYR A 275 20.24 -9.47 4.72
N ASP A 276 20.28 -8.75 5.83
CA ASP A 276 20.77 -9.28 7.09
C ASP A 276 19.69 -10.18 7.73
N PRO A 277 19.96 -11.46 8.01
CA PRO A 277 19.03 -12.33 8.71
C PRO A 277 18.58 -11.79 10.08
N ALA A 278 19.38 -10.93 10.71
CA ALA A 278 19.04 -10.28 11.98
C ALA A 278 17.84 -9.32 11.87
N LEU A 279 17.46 -8.92 10.63
CA LEU A 279 16.26 -8.10 10.40
C LEU A 279 14.94 -8.87 10.55
N ARG A 280 15.01 -10.22 10.57
CA ARG A 280 13.81 -11.05 10.77
C ARG A 280 13.32 -10.90 12.21
N ASN A 281 12.02 -10.88 12.36
CA ASN A 281 11.35 -10.86 13.64
C ASN A 281 10.20 -11.88 13.64
N ASP A 282 10.57 -13.16 13.58
CA ASP A 282 9.61 -14.28 13.43
C ASP A 282 8.57 -14.32 14.57
N ASP A 283 8.95 -13.91 15.77
CA ASP A 283 8.14 -14.02 17.00
C ASP A 283 7.46 -12.69 17.39
N ASP A 284 7.62 -11.62 16.58
CA ASP A 284 7.11 -10.27 16.87
C ASP A 284 7.58 -9.76 18.24
N GLU A 285 8.88 -9.90 18.49
CA GLU A 285 9.48 -9.46 19.74
C GLU A 285 9.98 -8.02 19.64
N MET A 286 10.01 -7.35 20.77
CA MET A 286 10.62 -6.04 20.95
C MET A 286 11.41 -6.01 22.26
N GLU A 287 12.64 -5.53 22.20
CA GLU A 287 13.48 -5.28 23.35
C GLU A 287 13.67 -3.77 23.55
N LEU A 288 13.84 -3.36 24.79
CA LEU A 288 14.12 -1.96 25.14
C LEU A 288 15.56 -1.82 25.63
N ASN A 289 16.19 -0.66 25.32
CA ASN A 289 17.49 -0.28 25.86
C ASN A 289 17.38 0.14 27.34
N ALA A 290 16.22 0.67 27.75
CA ALA A 290 15.88 1.10 29.09
C ALA A 290 14.41 0.79 29.40
N PRO A 291 14.01 0.67 30.69
CA PRO A 291 12.59 0.50 31.03
C PRO A 291 11.70 1.59 30.43
N ALA A 292 10.49 1.21 30.03
CA ALA A 292 9.50 2.16 29.54
C ALA A 292 9.24 3.29 30.53
N VAL A 293 9.17 4.53 30.03
CA VAL A 293 8.79 5.70 30.85
C VAL A 293 7.31 5.94 30.67
N ILE A 294 6.55 5.85 31.75
CA ILE A 294 5.09 5.95 31.71
C ILE A 294 4.66 7.15 32.57
N ALA A 295 3.84 8.00 31.98
CA ALA A 295 3.26 9.17 32.65
C ALA A 295 1.73 9.16 32.48
N VAL A 296 1.00 9.21 33.59
CA VAL A 296 -0.45 9.33 33.64
C VAL A 296 -0.79 10.79 33.96
N ASP A 297 -1.69 11.40 33.20
CA ASP A 297 -2.11 12.78 33.47
C ASP A 297 -2.91 12.87 34.76
N GLU A 298 -2.95 14.07 35.37
CA GLU A 298 -3.60 14.32 36.69
C GLU A 298 -5.11 14.03 36.67
N ASN A 299 -5.73 14.06 35.49
CA ASN A 299 -7.16 13.86 35.34
C ASN A 299 -7.52 12.40 34.96
N GLY A 300 -6.53 11.54 34.73
CA GLY A 300 -6.71 10.16 34.32
C GLY A 300 -7.37 10.01 32.95
N LYS A 301 -7.03 10.87 31.99
CA LYS A 301 -7.61 10.89 30.64
C LYS A 301 -6.60 10.58 29.55
N HIS A 302 -5.33 10.65 29.87
CA HIS A 302 -4.23 10.45 28.96
C HIS A 302 -3.07 9.74 29.66
N ILE A 303 -2.48 8.77 28.96
CA ILE A 303 -1.28 8.06 29.40
C ILE A 303 -0.28 8.18 28.25
N ARG A 304 0.91 8.69 28.57
CA ARG A 304 2.04 8.73 27.66
C ARG A 304 3.06 7.65 28.01
N VAL A 305 3.45 6.84 27.05
CA VAL A 305 4.49 5.81 27.16
C VAL A 305 5.62 6.15 26.20
N GLU A 306 6.84 6.23 26.71
CA GLU A 306 8.04 6.48 25.91
C GLU A 306 8.95 5.27 25.96
N LEU A 307 9.37 4.80 24.77
CA LEU A 307 10.14 3.59 24.57
C LEU A 307 11.43 3.90 23.82
N ASP A 308 12.57 3.47 24.37
CA ASP A 308 13.87 3.45 23.69
C ASP A 308 14.10 2.01 23.18
N VAL A 309 13.83 1.80 21.88
CA VAL A 309 13.77 0.48 21.29
C VAL A 309 15.17 0.00 20.91
N LYS A 310 15.51 -1.21 21.34
CA LYS A 310 16.75 -1.89 20.92
C LYS A 310 16.57 -2.51 19.53
N LEU A 311 17.39 -2.10 18.59
CA LEU A 311 17.33 -2.54 17.21
C LEU A 311 18.41 -3.57 16.86
N PRO A 312 18.16 -4.48 15.90
CA PRO A 312 19.16 -5.40 15.37
C PRO A 312 20.15 -4.72 14.40
N VAL A 313 19.99 -3.43 14.13
CA VAL A 313 20.80 -2.64 13.19
C VAL A 313 21.40 -1.42 13.87
N ASP A 314 22.43 -0.82 13.25
CA ASP A 314 23.08 0.38 13.76
C ASP A 314 22.21 1.64 13.51
N ALA A 315 21.18 1.77 14.29
CA ALA A 315 20.22 2.86 14.27
C ALA A 315 19.67 3.10 15.68
N GLU A 316 18.97 4.21 15.86
CA GLU A 316 18.16 4.51 17.02
C GLU A 316 16.69 4.54 16.64
N GLN A 317 15.84 4.01 17.50
CA GLN A 317 14.39 4.15 17.36
C GLN A 317 13.77 4.47 18.71
N THR A 318 13.03 5.58 18.74
CA THR A 318 12.15 5.90 19.85
C THR A 318 10.71 5.74 19.40
N MET A 319 9.88 5.16 20.27
CA MET A 319 8.45 5.06 20.05
C MET A 319 7.73 5.73 21.22
N THR A 320 6.60 6.37 20.93
CA THR A 320 5.70 6.86 21.96
C THR A 320 4.29 6.41 21.69
N TYR A 321 3.57 6.05 22.76
CA TYR A 321 2.13 5.86 22.73
C TYR A 321 1.48 6.95 23.56
N ASP A 322 0.61 7.72 22.94
CA ASP A 322 -0.31 8.61 23.63
C ASP A 322 -1.68 7.89 23.65
N ILE A 323 -2.02 7.31 24.80
CA ILE A 323 -3.24 6.50 25.01
C ILE A 323 -4.29 7.39 25.64
N TYR A 324 -5.44 7.52 25.00
CA TYR A 324 -6.54 8.37 25.45
C TYR A 324 -7.68 7.55 26.04
N SER A 325 -8.43 8.15 26.94
CA SER A 325 -9.51 7.49 27.68
C SER A 325 -10.71 7.05 26.83
N ASN A 326 -10.77 7.52 25.58
CA ASN A 326 -11.72 7.04 24.57
C ASN A 326 -11.24 5.83 23.78
N GLY A 327 -10.07 5.25 24.13
CA GLY A 327 -9.49 4.09 23.46
C GLY A 327 -8.64 4.41 22.24
N GLU A 328 -8.51 5.67 21.85
CA GLU A 328 -7.62 6.08 20.78
C GLU A 328 -6.16 6.02 21.25
N ILE A 329 -5.28 5.55 20.38
CA ILE A 329 -3.84 5.44 20.63
C ILE A 329 -3.10 6.11 19.49
N VAL A 330 -2.38 7.19 19.79
CA VAL A 330 -1.47 7.80 18.82
C VAL A 330 -0.08 7.15 18.98
N VAL A 331 0.39 6.52 17.94
CA VAL A 331 1.71 5.89 17.88
C VAL A 331 2.65 6.78 17.08
N SER A 332 3.70 7.26 17.71
CA SER A 332 4.78 7.97 17.02
C SER A 332 6.05 7.14 17.07
N SER A 333 6.73 7.02 15.93
CA SER A 333 7.98 6.26 15.82
C SER A 333 9.01 7.08 15.05
N ALA A 334 10.13 7.38 15.70
CA ALA A 334 11.25 8.10 15.10
C ALA A 334 12.43 7.14 14.92
N PHE A 335 12.77 6.84 13.66
CA PHE A 335 13.90 6.00 13.28
C PHE A 335 15.05 6.87 12.77
N THR A 336 16.24 6.74 13.36
CA THR A 336 17.43 7.49 12.98
C THR A 336 18.57 6.53 12.64
N PRO A 337 18.91 6.35 11.35
CA PRO A 337 20.05 5.52 10.96
C PRO A 337 21.38 6.15 11.41
N LYS A 338 22.28 5.33 11.97
CA LYS A 338 23.66 5.73 12.36
C LYS A 338 24.69 5.32 11.31
N SER A 339 24.40 4.29 10.56
CA SER A 339 25.24 3.82 9.45
C SER A 339 24.53 4.02 8.11
N ASN A 340 25.31 3.97 7.03
CA ASN A 340 24.77 4.09 5.69
C ASN A 340 24.24 2.73 5.22
N PHE A 341 22.92 2.58 5.15
CA PHE A 341 22.24 1.40 4.63
C PHE A 341 22.11 1.41 3.09
N ALA A 342 23.03 2.09 2.38
CA ALA A 342 22.98 2.15 0.92
C ALA A 342 23.37 0.81 0.28
N PRO A 343 22.59 0.26 -0.64
CA PRO A 343 22.95 -0.93 -1.38
C PRO A 343 24.14 -0.64 -2.34
N GLY A 344 25.09 -1.55 -2.40
CA GLY A 344 26.13 -1.55 -3.41
C GLY A 344 27.57 -1.64 -2.97
N THR A 345 27.89 -1.58 -1.67
CA THR A 345 29.24 -1.77 -1.15
C THR A 345 29.32 -3.14 -0.44
N ALA A 346 30.39 -3.88 -0.67
CA ALA A 346 30.55 -5.20 -0.05
C ALA A 346 30.55 -5.09 1.48
N GLY A 347 29.55 -5.68 2.13
CA GLY A 347 29.35 -5.67 3.57
C GLY A 347 28.35 -4.63 4.09
N GLU A 348 27.69 -3.87 3.21
CA GLU A 348 26.59 -2.98 3.59
C GLU A 348 25.26 -3.64 3.20
N TYR A 349 24.34 -3.69 4.16
CA TYR A 349 22.98 -4.24 3.97
C TYR A 349 22.02 -3.10 3.68
N ALA A 350 21.12 -3.30 2.73
CA ALA A 350 19.97 -2.43 2.56
C ALA A 350 18.92 -2.74 3.62
N LEU A 351 18.22 -1.72 4.13
CA LEU A 351 16.98 -1.93 4.86
C LEU A 351 15.85 -2.14 3.84
N PRO A 352 15.31 -3.35 3.73
CA PRO A 352 14.26 -3.62 2.75
C PRO A 352 12.94 -2.95 3.12
N LYS A 353 12.75 -2.63 4.39
CA LYS A 353 11.55 -2.03 4.96
C LYS A 353 11.90 -1.29 6.25
N VAL A 354 11.19 -0.22 6.52
CA VAL A 354 11.14 0.44 7.84
C VAL A 354 9.69 0.65 8.18
N GLY A 355 9.20 -0.01 9.22
CA GLY A 355 7.80 0.06 9.57
C GLY A 355 7.48 -0.56 10.92
N LEU A 356 6.19 -0.65 11.19
CA LEU A 356 5.64 -1.30 12.37
C LEU A 356 4.72 -2.44 11.93
N ARG A 357 4.63 -3.49 12.74
CA ARG A 357 3.74 -4.63 12.52
C ARG A 357 2.86 -4.86 13.75
N MET A 358 1.63 -5.28 13.49
CA MET A 358 0.66 -5.65 14.51
C MET A 358 0.01 -6.98 14.13
N THR A 359 -0.44 -7.74 15.12
CA THR A 359 -1.24 -8.95 14.92
C THR A 359 -2.67 -8.70 15.40
N VAL A 360 -3.56 -8.59 14.43
CA VAL A 360 -5.02 -8.49 14.66
C VAL A 360 -5.57 -9.88 14.91
N ALA A 361 -6.53 -10.02 15.82
CA ALA A 361 -7.14 -11.29 16.16
C ALA A 361 -7.87 -11.92 14.95
N PRO A 362 -8.05 -13.26 14.91
CA PRO A 362 -8.81 -13.92 13.85
C PRO A 362 -10.26 -13.45 13.79
N GLY A 363 -10.82 -13.39 12.57
CA GLY A 363 -12.22 -13.02 12.33
C GLY A 363 -12.46 -11.55 11.97
N TYR A 364 -11.41 -10.76 11.86
CA TYR A 364 -11.46 -9.38 11.35
C TYR A 364 -11.01 -9.36 9.89
N GLU A 365 -11.87 -9.85 9.02
CA GLU A 365 -11.55 -10.13 7.62
C GLU A 365 -11.95 -9.02 6.64
N ASP A 366 -12.92 -8.18 7.03
CA ASP A 366 -13.40 -7.11 6.17
C ASP A 366 -12.40 -5.96 6.18
N LEU A 367 -11.70 -5.77 5.05
CA LEU A 367 -10.71 -4.72 4.85
C LEU A 367 -11.34 -3.56 4.09
N GLU A 368 -11.23 -2.36 4.65
CA GLU A 368 -11.52 -1.12 3.95
C GLU A 368 -10.34 -0.17 4.08
N TYR A 369 -9.98 0.54 3.00
CA TYR A 369 -8.90 1.51 3.05
C TYR A 369 -9.12 2.67 2.07
N PHE A 370 -8.54 3.82 2.40
CA PHE A 370 -8.50 5.00 1.56
C PHE A 370 -7.05 5.30 1.17
N GLY A 371 -6.72 5.08 -0.11
CA GLY A 371 -5.36 5.18 -0.64
C GLY A 371 -5.28 4.66 -2.06
N HIS A 372 -4.06 4.37 -2.57
CA HIS A 372 -3.88 3.83 -3.91
C HIS A 372 -4.38 2.39 -4.02
N GLY A 373 -5.21 2.10 -5.02
CA GLY A 373 -5.77 0.78 -5.26
C GLY A 373 -6.38 0.61 -6.65
N PRO A 374 -7.16 -0.47 -6.88
CA PRO A 374 -7.42 -1.60 -5.96
C PRO A 374 -6.27 -2.62 -5.90
N ASP A 375 -5.41 -2.68 -6.93
CA ASP A 375 -4.32 -3.64 -7.02
C ASP A 375 -3.16 -3.29 -6.08
N GLU A 376 -2.34 -4.30 -5.74
CA GLU A 376 -1.10 -4.05 -4.99
C GLU A 376 -0.22 -3.04 -5.72
N ASN A 377 0.39 -2.16 -4.97
CA ASN A 377 1.28 -1.14 -5.52
C ASN A 377 2.41 -0.81 -4.54
N TYR A 378 3.50 -0.29 -5.08
CA TYR A 378 4.74 0.04 -4.39
C TYR A 378 5.25 1.40 -4.89
N VAL A 379 6.14 2.05 -4.16
CA VAL A 379 6.65 3.40 -4.51
C VAL A 379 7.24 3.50 -5.92
N ASP A 380 7.74 2.41 -6.47
CA ASP A 380 8.28 2.31 -7.83
C ASP A 380 7.23 1.93 -8.89
N ARG A 381 5.98 1.66 -8.46
CA ARG A 381 4.90 1.16 -9.32
C ARG A 381 3.53 1.47 -8.70
N ASN A 382 3.16 2.74 -8.64
CA ASN A 382 1.89 3.18 -8.07
C ASN A 382 1.16 4.26 -8.87
N THR A 383 1.77 4.83 -9.92
CA THR A 383 1.17 5.93 -10.69
C THR A 383 -0.10 5.52 -11.45
N ALA A 384 -0.25 4.23 -11.75
CA ALA A 384 -1.47 3.70 -12.36
C ALA A 384 -2.61 3.47 -11.35
N SER A 385 -2.31 3.48 -10.07
CA SER A 385 -3.27 3.20 -9.00
C SER A 385 -3.89 4.52 -8.53
N LEU A 386 -5.20 4.63 -8.63
CA LEU A 386 -5.90 5.85 -8.19
C LEU A 386 -6.09 5.84 -6.68
N VAL A 387 -6.06 7.01 -6.07
CA VAL A 387 -6.48 7.20 -4.68
C VAL A 387 -8.00 7.16 -4.63
N GLY A 388 -8.53 6.28 -3.81
CA GLY A 388 -9.97 6.08 -3.65
C GLY A 388 -10.28 5.23 -2.43
N LEU A 389 -11.57 5.03 -2.19
CA LEU A 389 -12.09 4.15 -1.15
C LEU A 389 -12.26 2.74 -1.72
N TYR A 390 -11.56 1.77 -1.12
CA TYR A 390 -11.58 0.39 -1.56
C TYR A 390 -12.01 -0.55 -0.44
N GLN A 391 -12.81 -1.54 -0.80
CA GLN A 391 -13.26 -2.62 0.07
C GLN A 391 -12.82 -3.96 -0.49
N SER A 392 -12.36 -4.84 0.38
CA SER A 392 -11.85 -6.16 0.05
C SER A 392 -11.86 -7.05 1.31
N THR A 393 -11.26 -8.21 1.23
CA THR A 393 -10.99 -9.07 2.39
C THR A 393 -9.50 -9.26 2.58
N VAL A 394 -9.06 -9.61 3.79
CA VAL A 394 -7.66 -9.94 4.08
C VAL A 394 -7.18 -11.08 3.19
N ALA A 395 -8.03 -12.09 2.95
CA ALA A 395 -7.71 -13.24 2.09
C ALA A 395 -7.39 -12.83 0.64
N GLU A 396 -8.05 -11.79 0.13
CA GLU A 396 -7.84 -11.29 -1.25
C GLU A 396 -6.58 -10.45 -1.40
N GLN A 397 -5.94 -10.05 -0.30
CA GLN A 397 -4.72 -9.24 -0.37
C GLN A 397 -3.50 -10.06 -0.77
N PHE A 398 -3.52 -11.36 -0.51
CA PHE A 398 -2.40 -12.22 -0.84
C PHE A 398 -2.41 -12.65 -2.30
N VAL A 399 -1.37 -12.25 -3.07
CA VAL A 399 -1.23 -12.61 -4.49
C VAL A 399 -0.61 -14.00 -4.63
N SER A 400 -1.42 -15.03 -4.59
CA SER A 400 -1.01 -16.44 -4.63
C SER A 400 -0.51 -16.91 -6.01
N LYS A 401 -0.64 -16.09 -7.06
CA LYS A 401 -0.32 -16.45 -8.44
C LYS A 401 1.16 -16.26 -8.82
N TYR A 402 1.95 -15.57 -7.99
CA TYR A 402 3.38 -15.47 -8.21
C TYR A 402 4.00 -16.86 -8.22
N LEU A 403 4.79 -17.18 -9.25
CA LEU A 403 5.43 -18.49 -9.40
C LEU A 403 6.30 -18.86 -8.21
N LYS A 404 6.94 -17.87 -7.62
CA LYS A 404 7.67 -17.96 -6.37
C LYS A 404 7.01 -17.03 -5.36
N PRO A 405 6.67 -17.55 -4.16
CA PRO A 405 6.20 -16.69 -3.09
C PRO A 405 7.20 -15.56 -2.79
N GLN A 406 6.70 -14.34 -2.77
CA GLN A 406 7.50 -13.14 -2.60
C GLN A 406 6.68 -12.05 -1.93
N GLU A 407 7.29 -10.91 -1.65
CA GLU A 407 6.58 -9.72 -1.18
C GLU A 407 5.41 -9.39 -2.10
N ASN A 408 4.25 -9.17 -1.51
CA ASN A 408 3.02 -8.81 -2.22
C ASN A 408 2.00 -8.18 -1.28
N GLY A 409 0.93 -7.63 -1.85
CA GLY A 409 -0.22 -7.13 -1.09
C GLY A 409 -0.06 -5.73 -0.50
N ASN A 410 1.04 -5.03 -0.76
CA ASN A 410 1.24 -3.66 -0.29
C ASN A 410 0.32 -2.66 -1.01
N ARG A 411 -0.05 -1.60 -0.30
CA ARG A 411 -0.75 -0.41 -0.80
C ARG A 411 -0.04 0.83 -0.34
N THR A 412 0.19 1.77 -1.25
CA THR A 412 0.83 3.06 -0.96
C THR A 412 -0.21 4.17 -0.79
N GLY A 413 0.24 5.31 -0.27
CA GLY A 413 -0.63 6.48 -0.13
C GLY A 413 -1.85 6.25 0.76
N ILE A 414 -1.76 5.36 1.72
CA ILE A 414 -2.87 5.06 2.64
C ILE A 414 -3.03 6.20 3.64
N ARG A 415 -4.22 6.81 3.66
CA ARG A 415 -4.62 7.79 4.66
C ARG A 415 -5.18 7.10 5.90
N TRP A 416 -5.95 6.03 5.67
CA TRP A 416 -6.45 5.16 6.73
C TRP A 416 -6.78 3.78 6.17
N THR A 417 -6.77 2.78 7.06
CA THR A 417 -7.19 1.41 6.79
C THR A 417 -7.93 0.85 8.00
N SER A 418 -8.90 0.00 7.77
CA SER A 418 -9.65 -0.66 8.83
C SER A 418 -9.78 -2.15 8.57
N LEU A 419 -9.79 -2.92 9.64
CA LEU A 419 -10.12 -4.34 9.67
C LEU A 419 -11.29 -4.53 10.61
N THR A 420 -12.41 -5.06 10.11
CA THR A 420 -13.62 -5.28 10.89
C THR A 420 -14.10 -6.72 10.77
N ASN A 421 -14.91 -7.13 11.75
CA ASN A 421 -15.64 -8.39 11.72
C ASN A 421 -17.05 -8.19 11.14
N GLU A 422 -17.82 -9.27 11.00
CA GLU A 422 -19.19 -9.23 10.49
C GLU A 422 -20.14 -8.29 11.27
N ALA A 423 -19.81 -7.96 12.52
CA ALA A 423 -20.59 -7.02 13.33
C ALA A 423 -20.16 -5.56 13.15
N GLY A 424 -19.13 -5.29 12.31
CA GLY A 424 -18.58 -3.96 12.10
C GLY A 424 -17.68 -3.46 13.24
N THR A 425 -17.32 -4.32 14.19
CA THR A 425 -16.33 -4.02 15.22
C THR A 425 -14.93 -4.32 14.71
N GLY A 426 -13.94 -3.49 15.04
CA GLY A 426 -12.58 -3.73 14.59
C GLY A 426 -11.59 -2.63 14.96
N LEU A 427 -10.52 -2.56 14.18
CA LEU A 427 -9.45 -1.61 14.33
C LEU A 427 -9.36 -0.74 13.07
N MET A 428 -9.27 0.57 13.27
CA MET A 428 -8.94 1.53 12.23
C MET A 428 -7.59 2.16 12.55
N VAL A 429 -6.71 2.23 11.55
CA VAL A 429 -5.42 2.91 11.63
C VAL A 429 -5.43 4.07 10.63
N SER A 430 -5.22 5.28 11.11
CA SER A 430 -5.06 6.47 10.26
C SER A 430 -3.65 7.02 10.37
N ALA A 431 -3.15 7.60 9.28
CA ALA A 431 -1.85 8.26 9.25
C ALA A 431 -1.99 9.78 9.39
N ASP A 432 -0.96 10.41 9.92
CA ASP A 432 -0.73 11.84 9.75
C ASP A 432 0.02 12.03 8.41
N GLY A 433 -0.74 12.38 7.37
CA GLY A 433 -0.29 12.27 5.99
C GLY A 433 -0.61 10.90 5.39
N THR A 434 0.37 10.21 4.83
CA THR A 434 0.19 8.90 4.18
C THR A 434 1.25 7.88 4.63
N VAL A 435 0.85 6.62 4.63
CA VAL A 435 1.74 5.47 4.89
C VAL A 435 1.55 4.40 3.82
N GLU A 436 2.43 3.40 3.84
CA GLU A 436 2.19 2.13 3.15
C GLU A 436 1.59 1.13 4.13
N SER A 437 0.68 0.29 3.65
CA SER A 437 0.00 -0.71 4.48
C SER A 437 -0.22 -2.01 3.73
N SER A 438 -0.18 -3.10 4.46
CA SER A 438 -0.63 -4.42 4.01
C SER A 438 -1.32 -5.16 5.16
N ALA A 439 -2.33 -5.97 4.82
CA ALA A 439 -3.02 -6.86 5.75
C ALA A 439 -3.01 -8.27 5.15
N LEU A 440 -2.31 -9.21 5.79
CA LEU A 440 -2.09 -10.56 5.27
C LEU A 440 -2.29 -11.59 6.40
N HIS A 441 -2.74 -12.79 6.06
CA HIS A 441 -2.81 -13.94 6.99
C HIS A 441 -1.44 -14.57 7.28
N VAL A 442 -0.39 -14.12 6.63
CA VAL A 442 0.96 -14.67 6.74
C VAL A 442 1.96 -13.56 7.03
N LYS A 443 2.99 -13.88 7.78
CA LYS A 443 4.12 -12.97 7.97
C LYS A 443 5.05 -12.99 6.76
N ALA A 444 5.77 -11.91 6.53
CA ALA A 444 6.79 -11.85 5.47
C ALA A 444 7.85 -12.96 5.63
N GLU A 445 8.17 -13.33 6.87
CA GLU A 445 9.09 -14.40 7.24
C GLU A 445 8.58 -15.79 6.79
N ASP A 446 7.26 -16.02 6.79
CA ASP A 446 6.64 -17.29 6.37
C ASP A 446 6.59 -17.42 4.85
N ILE A 447 6.49 -16.30 4.14
CA ILE A 447 6.46 -16.27 2.67
C ILE A 447 7.79 -16.77 2.10
N ASN A 448 8.91 -16.42 2.71
CA ASN A 448 10.23 -16.84 2.31
C ASN A 448 11.06 -17.30 3.52
N PRO A 449 10.83 -18.53 4.02
CA PRO A 449 11.42 -18.99 5.26
C PRO A 449 12.92 -19.33 5.17
N SER A 450 13.51 -19.43 3.97
CA SER A 450 14.89 -19.89 3.80
C SER A 450 15.86 -18.75 3.52
N THR A 451 16.88 -18.62 4.38
CA THR A 451 17.94 -17.62 4.24
C THR A 451 19.13 -18.08 3.37
N THR A 452 19.19 -19.34 2.94
CA THR A 452 20.43 -19.90 2.38
C THR A 452 20.29 -20.68 1.08
N SER A 453 19.12 -21.08 0.70
CA SER A 453 18.87 -21.71 -0.59
C SER A 453 17.40 -21.55 -0.94
N TYR A 454 17.14 -20.98 -2.08
CA TYR A 454 15.79 -21.03 -2.64
C TYR A 454 15.37 -22.49 -2.75
N PRO A 455 14.35 -22.97 -2.04
CA PRO A 455 13.74 -24.20 -2.44
C PRO A 455 13.11 -23.92 -3.80
N TYR A 456 13.60 -24.57 -4.82
CA TYR A 456 13.09 -24.52 -6.18
C TYR A 456 11.72 -25.18 -6.30
N ASN A 457 10.84 -24.97 -5.38
CA ASN A 457 9.52 -25.53 -5.40
C ASN A 457 8.57 -24.43 -4.98
N SER A 458 7.75 -23.99 -5.92
CA SER A 458 6.49 -23.33 -5.63
C SER A 458 5.68 -24.27 -4.73
N GLN A 459 5.96 -24.23 -3.42
CA GLN A 459 5.10 -24.91 -2.47
C GLN A 459 3.83 -24.09 -2.38
N PRO A 460 2.65 -24.70 -2.45
CA PRO A 460 1.45 -23.99 -2.05
C PRO A 460 1.65 -23.53 -0.61
N ILE A 461 1.46 -22.26 -0.35
CA ILE A 461 1.43 -21.71 0.99
C ILE A 461 0.28 -22.42 1.71
N ARG A 462 0.57 -23.03 2.85
CA ARG A 462 -0.42 -23.76 3.66
C ARG A 462 -1.22 -22.81 4.50
#